data_ba4cc3026245c19dbe60084e91d69006
#
_entry.id   ba4cc3026245c19dbe60084e91d69006
#
_cell.length_a   1.000
_cell.length_b   1.000
_cell.length_c   1.000
_cell.angle_alpha   90.00
_cell.angle_beta   90.00
_cell.angle_gamma   90.00
#
_symmetry.space_group_name_H-M   'P 1'
#
loop_
_entity.id
_entity.type
_entity.pdbx_description
1 polymer ?
#
loop_
_entity_poly.entity_id
_entity_poly.type
_entity_poly.pdbx_seq_one_letter_code
_entity_poly.pdbx_strand_id
1 'polypeptide(L)'
;MDKTLIVTNDFPPRPGGIQAFLHNMALRLDPGRIVVYASTWKRSPEGRAATAAFDAEQPFPVVRDSTTMLLPTPGATRRAVRLLREHGCTSVWFGAAAPLGLMAPALRRAGARRLVATTHGHEAGWAQLPASRQLLRRIGEGTDTITYLGEYTRSRIAPALTPAAADRMVQLPPGVDEKTFHPGSGGDLVRARLGLADRPVVVCVSRLVPRKGQDTLILAMPKILAQVPDAVLLIVGGGPYADDLERLAVRTGVDASVRFTGPVPWEELPAHYGAGDVFAMPCRTRRGGLDVEGLGIVFLEASATGLPVVAGDSGGAPDAVLDGETGWVVRGGSSEEAADRIVTLLRDPELRRRMGERGRAWVEEKWRWDLLAERLRALL
;
A
#
# COMPACT_ATOMS: atom_id res chain seq x y z
N MET A 1 -3.19 -13.24 23.16
CA MET A 1 -3.33 -11.80 22.83
C MET A 1 -4.25 -11.16 23.86
N ASP A 2 -3.86 -10.04 24.41
CA ASP A 2 -4.70 -9.21 25.26
C ASP A 2 -5.86 -8.59 24.47
N LYS A 3 -6.91 -8.12 25.14
CA LYS A 3 -8.01 -7.43 24.47
C LYS A 3 -7.56 -6.05 24.02
N THR A 4 -7.76 -5.70 22.75
CA THR A 4 -7.18 -4.53 22.09
C THR A 4 -8.24 -3.52 21.68
N LEU A 5 -8.03 -2.25 22.03
CA LEU A 5 -8.77 -1.12 21.48
C LEU A 5 -8.00 -0.57 20.25
N ILE A 6 -8.61 -0.65 19.08
CA ILE A 6 -8.10 -0.03 17.85
C ILE A 6 -8.66 1.39 17.77
N VAL A 7 -7.79 2.41 17.68
CA VAL A 7 -8.19 3.82 17.59
C VAL A 7 -7.72 4.38 16.26
N THR A 8 -8.66 4.77 15.40
CA THR A 8 -8.31 5.19 14.03
C THR A 8 -9.26 6.21 13.40
N ASN A 9 -8.73 7.01 12.47
CA ASN A 9 -9.51 7.78 11.51
C ASN A 9 -9.86 6.97 10.25
N ASP A 10 -9.08 5.93 10.00
CA ASP A 10 -9.02 5.25 8.73
C ASP A 10 -9.64 3.85 8.86
N PHE A 11 -10.99 3.81 8.79
CA PHE A 11 -11.72 2.55 8.80
C PHE A 11 -12.85 2.58 7.75
N PRO A 12 -13.12 1.46 7.07
CA PRO A 12 -14.21 1.41 6.09
C PRO A 12 -15.57 1.81 6.73
N PRO A 13 -16.56 2.22 5.92
CA PRO A 13 -16.62 2.16 4.46
C PRO A 13 -15.90 3.30 3.73
N ARG A 14 -15.11 4.13 4.43
CA ARG A 14 -14.23 5.12 3.78
C ARG A 14 -13.24 4.37 2.88
N PRO A 15 -13.17 4.66 1.57
CA PRO A 15 -12.23 4.00 0.67
C PRO A 15 -10.80 4.53 0.89
N GLY A 16 -9.81 3.64 0.75
CA GLY A 16 -8.39 3.99 0.78
C GLY A 16 -7.49 2.84 1.22
N GLY A 17 -6.20 2.96 0.94
CA GLY A 17 -5.21 1.92 1.26
C GLY A 17 -5.00 1.71 2.75
N ILE A 18 -5.03 2.79 3.56
CA ILE A 18 -4.90 2.69 5.02
C ILE A 18 -6.13 1.98 5.61
N GLN A 19 -7.33 2.33 5.12
CA GLN A 19 -8.58 1.70 5.53
C GLN A 19 -8.58 0.20 5.22
N ALA A 20 -8.18 -0.18 4.03
CA ALA A 20 -8.04 -1.58 3.62
C ALA A 20 -6.99 -2.31 4.48
N PHE A 21 -5.85 -1.68 4.75
CA PHE A 21 -4.82 -2.23 5.64
C PHE A 21 -5.37 -2.54 7.03
N LEU A 22 -6.00 -1.56 7.68
CA LEU A 22 -6.51 -1.71 9.04
C LEU A 22 -7.63 -2.76 9.12
N HIS A 23 -8.52 -2.77 8.13
CA HIS A 23 -9.60 -3.74 8.07
C HIS A 23 -9.08 -5.17 7.87
N ASN A 24 -8.18 -5.37 6.90
CA ASN A 24 -7.56 -6.67 6.65
C ASN A 24 -6.80 -7.21 7.88
N MET A 25 -6.11 -6.34 8.61
CA MET A 25 -5.45 -6.73 9.85
C MET A 25 -6.47 -7.06 10.96
N ALA A 26 -7.51 -6.22 11.13
CA ALA A 26 -8.54 -6.44 12.15
C ALA A 26 -9.29 -7.77 11.94
N LEU A 27 -9.63 -8.11 10.68
CA LEU A 27 -10.28 -9.39 10.34
C LEU A 27 -9.43 -10.63 10.65
N ARG A 28 -8.11 -10.48 10.79
CA ARG A 28 -7.16 -11.56 11.11
C ARG A 28 -6.81 -11.64 12.59
N LEU A 29 -7.27 -10.69 13.37
CA LEU A 29 -7.21 -10.78 14.84
C LEU A 29 -8.43 -11.55 15.36
N ASP A 30 -8.35 -12.03 16.62
CA ASP A 30 -9.49 -12.69 17.26
C ASP A 30 -10.64 -11.68 17.47
N PRO A 31 -11.81 -11.89 16.84
CA PRO A 31 -12.92 -10.95 16.91
C PRO A 31 -13.42 -10.67 18.35
N GLY A 32 -13.33 -11.66 19.23
CA GLY A 32 -13.69 -11.53 20.66
C GLY A 32 -12.73 -10.66 21.46
N ARG A 33 -11.56 -10.34 20.88
CA ARG A 33 -10.47 -9.61 21.55
C ARG A 33 -10.18 -8.24 20.98
N ILE A 34 -10.99 -7.74 20.05
CA ILE A 34 -10.80 -6.39 19.51
C ILE A 34 -12.07 -5.56 19.62
N VAL A 35 -11.88 -4.25 19.76
CA VAL A 35 -12.92 -3.23 19.66
C VAL A 35 -12.36 -2.08 18.82
N VAL A 36 -13.10 -1.60 17.86
CA VAL A 36 -12.67 -0.49 16.99
C VAL A 36 -13.35 0.79 17.42
N TYR A 37 -12.58 1.84 17.71
CA TYR A 37 -13.04 3.21 17.87
C TYR A 37 -12.58 4.03 16.69
N ALA A 38 -13.52 4.42 15.83
CA ALA A 38 -13.21 5.08 14.57
C ALA A 38 -14.03 6.35 14.36
N SER A 39 -13.52 7.27 13.50
CA SER A 39 -14.28 8.40 13.01
C SER A 39 -15.45 7.97 12.13
N THR A 40 -16.48 8.81 11.97
CA THR A 40 -17.56 8.62 11.00
C THR A 40 -17.06 9.01 9.59
N TRP A 41 -17.48 8.28 8.55
CA TRP A 41 -17.07 8.61 7.19
C TRP A 41 -17.72 9.89 6.66
N LYS A 42 -19.08 9.93 6.63
CA LYS A 42 -19.87 11.07 6.18
C LYS A 42 -20.99 11.36 7.17
N ARG A 43 -21.35 12.64 7.31
CA ARG A 43 -22.46 13.05 8.18
C ARG A 43 -23.82 13.08 7.46
N SER A 44 -23.84 12.86 6.13
CA SER A 44 -25.12 12.74 5.40
C SER A 44 -25.91 11.51 5.86
N PRO A 45 -27.23 11.49 5.70
CA PRO A 45 -28.05 10.31 6.04
C PRO A 45 -27.57 9.04 5.36
N GLU A 46 -27.25 9.09 4.06
CA GLU A 46 -26.75 7.98 3.25
C GLU A 46 -25.39 7.50 3.76
N GLY A 47 -24.49 8.44 4.10
CA GLY A 47 -23.18 8.11 4.65
C GLY A 47 -23.25 7.46 6.02
N ARG A 48 -24.20 7.87 6.87
CA ARG A 48 -24.45 7.21 8.17
C ARG A 48 -25.05 5.82 7.97
N ALA A 49 -26.02 5.67 7.07
CA ALA A 49 -26.62 4.38 6.75
C ALA A 49 -25.56 3.39 6.22
N ALA A 50 -24.73 3.82 5.27
CA ALA A 50 -23.64 2.99 4.74
C ALA A 50 -22.62 2.61 5.83
N THR A 51 -22.32 3.52 6.76
CA THR A 51 -21.43 3.24 7.89
C THR A 51 -22.05 2.23 8.84
N ALA A 52 -23.33 2.38 9.18
CA ALA A 52 -24.04 1.46 10.07
C ALA A 52 -24.18 0.06 9.45
N ALA A 53 -24.49 -0.03 8.16
CA ALA A 53 -24.57 -1.29 7.43
C ALA A 53 -23.20 -2.01 7.46
N PHE A 54 -22.12 -1.31 7.12
CA PHE A 54 -20.78 -1.88 7.18
C PHE A 54 -20.42 -2.36 8.60
N ASP A 55 -20.69 -1.54 9.63
CA ASP A 55 -20.36 -1.87 11.02
C ASP A 55 -21.14 -3.11 11.53
N ALA A 56 -22.38 -3.29 11.08
CA ALA A 56 -23.21 -4.45 11.44
C ALA A 56 -22.70 -5.78 10.86
N GLU A 57 -21.96 -5.74 9.78
CA GLU A 57 -21.35 -6.91 9.14
C GLU A 57 -20.02 -7.33 9.80
N GLN A 58 -19.47 -6.50 10.68
CA GLN A 58 -18.18 -6.82 11.29
C GLN A 58 -18.31 -7.87 12.40
N PRO A 59 -17.38 -8.83 12.51
CA PRO A 59 -17.41 -9.84 13.56
C PRO A 59 -16.96 -9.30 14.92
N PHE A 60 -16.67 -8.01 15.05
CA PHE A 60 -16.21 -7.33 16.27
C PHE A 60 -16.93 -5.98 16.44
N PRO A 61 -16.99 -5.44 17.66
CA PRO A 61 -17.64 -4.15 17.91
C PRO A 61 -16.91 -3.00 17.23
N VAL A 62 -17.67 -2.16 16.52
CA VAL A 62 -17.20 -0.89 15.93
C VAL A 62 -17.98 0.27 16.56
N VAL A 63 -17.27 1.15 17.24
CA VAL A 63 -17.83 2.33 17.90
C VAL A 63 -17.42 3.57 17.09
N ARG A 64 -18.40 4.29 16.52
CA ARG A 64 -18.12 5.49 15.75
C ARG A 64 -18.15 6.74 16.61
N ASP A 65 -17.16 7.62 16.36
CA ASP A 65 -17.24 9.00 16.84
C ASP A 65 -18.19 9.82 15.95
N SER A 66 -18.79 10.85 16.50
CA SER A 66 -19.68 11.75 15.75
C SER A 66 -18.93 12.65 14.75
N THR A 67 -17.60 12.73 14.86
CA THR A 67 -16.73 13.53 14.00
C THR A 67 -16.25 12.74 12.79
N THR A 68 -16.05 13.41 11.66
CA THR A 68 -15.47 12.83 10.44
C THR A 68 -13.95 12.76 10.50
N MET A 69 -13.36 13.40 11.51
CA MET A 69 -11.94 13.35 11.84
C MET A 69 -11.78 13.25 13.35
N LEU A 70 -11.26 12.12 13.81
CA LEU A 70 -10.92 11.91 15.21
C LEU A 70 -9.59 12.60 15.51
N LEU A 71 -9.63 13.57 16.40
CA LEU A 71 -8.44 14.28 16.90
C LEU A 71 -8.24 13.95 18.39
N PRO A 72 -7.02 14.04 18.93
CA PRO A 72 -6.72 13.77 20.33
C PRO A 72 -7.22 14.87 21.28
N THR A 73 -8.48 15.25 21.12
CA THR A 73 -9.17 16.21 22.01
C THR A 73 -9.45 15.59 23.38
N PRO A 74 -9.66 16.40 24.44
CA PRO A 74 -10.07 15.88 25.74
C PRO A 74 -11.32 15.00 25.67
N GLY A 75 -12.28 15.34 24.82
CA GLY A 75 -13.53 14.58 24.62
C GLY A 75 -13.28 13.20 24.01
N ALA A 76 -12.59 13.17 22.86
CA ALA A 76 -12.23 11.93 22.17
C ALA A 76 -11.34 11.03 23.04
N THR A 77 -10.37 11.62 23.76
CA THR A 77 -9.50 10.89 24.69
C THR A 77 -10.29 10.27 25.84
N ARG A 78 -11.23 11.02 26.46
CA ARG A 78 -12.11 10.48 27.51
C ARG A 78 -12.98 9.34 27.00
N ARG A 79 -13.47 9.44 25.75
CA ARG A 79 -14.25 8.38 25.12
C ARG A 79 -13.39 7.12 24.88
N ALA A 80 -12.18 7.27 24.35
CA ALA A 80 -11.24 6.16 24.18
C ALA A 80 -10.90 5.48 25.52
N VAL A 81 -10.65 6.26 26.59
CA VAL A 81 -10.43 5.74 27.96
C VAL A 81 -11.65 4.98 28.48
N ARG A 82 -12.85 5.50 28.24
CA ARG A 82 -14.09 4.82 28.63
C ARG A 82 -14.21 3.47 27.93
N LEU A 83 -14.07 3.44 26.61
CA LEU A 83 -14.14 2.20 25.80
C LEU A 83 -13.08 1.18 26.25
N LEU A 84 -11.85 1.63 26.51
CA LEU A 84 -10.79 0.76 27.02
C LEU A 84 -11.23 0.04 28.31
N ARG A 85 -11.87 0.75 29.25
CA ARG A 85 -12.35 0.21 30.52
C ARG A 85 -13.61 -0.65 30.36
N GLU A 86 -14.62 -0.16 29.63
CA GLU A 86 -15.89 -0.85 29.42
C GLU A 86 -15.70 -2.22 28.75
N HIS A 87 -14.75 -2.29 27.82
CA HIS A 87 -14.46 -3.54 27.11
C HIS A 87 -13.31 -4.35 27.75
N GLY A 88 -12.70 -3.87 28.83
CA GLY A 88 -11.59 -4.56 29.49
C GLY A 88 -10.34 -4.69 28.60
N CYS A 89 -10.08 -3.68 27.76
CA CYS A 89 -8.90 -3.71 26.88
C CYS A 89 -7.64 -3.38 27.68
N THR A 90 -6.55 -4.13 27.43
CA THR A 90 -5.23 -3.90 28.01
C THR A 90 -4.20 -3.51 26.98
N SER A 91 -4.52 -3.65 25.71
CA SER A 91 -3.71 -3.19 24.57
C SER A 91 -4.44 -2.12 23.77
N VAL A 92 -3.67 -1.22 23.13
CA VAL A 92 -4.17 -0.19 22.23
C VAL A 92 -3.36 -0.22 20.93
N TRP A 93 -4.07 -0.20 19.82
CA TRP A 93 -3.46 -0.03 18.51
C TRP A 93 -3.98 1.24 17.86
N PHE A 94 -3.09 2.24 17.70
CA PHE A 94 -3.37 3.43 16.92
C PHE A 94 -3.18 3.10 15.45
N GLY A 95 -4.27 3.08 14.69
CA GLY A 95 -4.27 2.75 13.27
C GLY A 95 -3.49 3.76 12.41
N ALA A 96 -3.34 5.00 12.89
CA ALA A 96 -2.38 5.98 12.39
C ALA A 96 -1.67 6.63 13.61
N ALA A 97 -0.35 6.65 13.61
CA ALA A 97 0.45 7.17 14.71
C ALA A 97 0.15 8.64 15.00
N ALA A 98 0.17 9.46 13.97
CA ALA A 98 -0.11 10.89 14.10
C ALA A 98 -1.52 11.23 13.59
N PRO A 99 -2.32 12.00 14.32
CA PRO A 99 -2.04 12.56 15.65
C PRO A 99 -2.52 11.70 16.83
N LEU A 100 -3.18 10.55 16.58
CA LEU A 100 -3.94 9.79 17.60
C LEU A 100 -3.05 9.21 18.71
N GLY A 101 -1.79 8.89 18.41
CA GLY A 101 -0.82 8.43 19.40
C GLY A 101 -0.57 9.40 20.55
N LEU A 102 -0.94 10.68 20.43
CA LEU A 102 -0.91 11.65 21.52
C LEU A 102 -1.89 11.30 22.65
N MET A 103 -2.86 10.39 22.44
CA MET A 103 -3.73 9.86 23.49
C MET A 103 -3.01 8.83 24.39
N ALA A 104 -1.85 8.32 23.99
CA ALA A 104 -1.12 7.24 24.65
C ALA A 104 -0.92 7.45 26.17
N PRO A 105 -0.50 8.64 26.67
CA PRO A 105 -0.32 8.84 28.12
C PRO A 105 -1.62 8.72 28.92
N ALA A 106 -2.75 9.12 28.36
CA ALA A 106 -4.04 8.99 29.03
C ALA A 106 -4.53 7.54 29.07
N LEU A 107 -4.34 6.80 27.98
CA LEU A 107 -4.70 5.38 27.90
C LEU A 107 -3.78 4.52 28.77
N ARG A 108 -2.49 4.85 28.85
CA ARG A 108 -1.54 4.21 29.78
C ARG A 108 -1.98 4.37 31.23
N ARG A 109 -2.34 5.58 31.66
CA ARG A 109 -2.87 5.84 33.01
C ARG A 109 -4.21 5.15 33.27
N ALA A 110 -4.97 4.87 32.22
CA ALA A 110 -6.24 4.16 32.33
C ALA A 110 -6.10 2.63 32.41
N GLY A 111 -4.88 2.09 32.28
CA GLY A 111 -4.60 0.66 32.44
C GLY A 111 -4.09 -0.05 31.16
N ALA A 112 -3.88 0.67 30.06
CA ALA A 112 -3.27 0.07 28.88
C ALA A 112 -1.82 -0.35 29.17
N ARG A 113 -1.49 -1.60 28.85
CA ARG A 113 -0.17 -2.19 29.08
C ARG A 113 0.69 -2.18 27.81
N ARG A 114 0.06 -2.33 26.64
CA ARG A 114 0.70 -2.30 25.33
C ARG A 114 0.09 -1.22 24.46
N LEU A 115 0.91 -0.38 23.87
CA LEU A 115 0.48 0.70 22.97
C LEU A 115 1.32 0.64 21.69
N VAL A 116 0.68 0.31 20.59
CA VAL A 116 1.30 0.22 19.25
C VAL A 116 0.76 1.35 18.38
N ALA A 117 1.62 2.01 17.62
CA ALA A 117 1.22 3.07 16.70
C ALA A 117 1.77 2.79 15.30
N THR A 118 0.89 2.74 14.30
CA THR A 118 1.27 2.43 12.92
C THR A 118 1.50 3.70 12.11
N THR A 119 2.60 3.76 11.35
CA THR A 119 2.87 4.82 10.39
C THR A 119 2.62 4.33 8.96
N HIS A 120 2.07 5.22 8.12
CA HIS A 120 1.70 4.92 6.74
C HIS A 120 2.47 5.76 5.71
N GLY A 121 3.51 6.46 6.15
CA GLY A 121 4.35 7.30 5.30
C GLY A 121 4.00 8.80 5.34
N HIS A 122 2.77 9.18 5.63
CA HIS A 122 2.42 10.61 5.78
C HIS A 122 3.11 11.26 7.00
N GLU A 123 3.50 10.48 7.99
CA GLU A 123 4.28 10.93 9.15
C GLU A 123 5.69 11.39 8.77
N ALA A 124 6.20 11.02 7.59
CA ALA A 124 7.45 11.57 7.06
C ALA A 124 7.37 13.10 6.89
N GLY A 125 6.21 13.63 6.51
CA GLY A 125 5.95 15.08 6.49
C GLY A 125 5.97 15.71 7.89
N TRP A 126 5.46 15.00 8.90
CA TRP A 126 5.49 15.44 10.30
C TRP A 126 6.93 15.53 10.82
N ALA A 127 7.81 14.65 10.39
CA ALA A 127 9.21 14.64 10.80
C ALA A 127 10.01 15.86 10.29
N GLN A 128 9.53 16.55 9.26
CA GLN A 128 10.23 17.67 8.63
C GLN A 128 10.00 19.02 9.33
N LEU A 129 8.82 19.23 9.92
CA LEU A 129 8.47 20.50 10.55
C LEU A 129 8.73 20.47 12.06
N PRO A 130 9.35 21.51 12.66
CA PRO A 130 9.77 21.48 14.07
C PRO A 130 8.62 21.15 15.05
N ALA A 131 7.45 21.77 14.90
CA ALA A 131 6.32 21.55 15.82
C ALA A 131 5.75 20.13 15.71
N SER A 132 5.49 19.63 14.50
CA SER A 132 4.97 18.27 14.29
C SER A 132 6.01 17.20 14.60
N ARG A 133 7.29 17.48 14.36
CA ARG A 133 8.40 16.61 14.79
C ARG A 133 8.41 16.39 16.30
N GLN A 134 8.19 17.47 17.10
CA GLN A 134 8.11 17.35 18.54
C GLN A 134 6.88 16.53 18.99
N LEU A 135 5.74 16.65 18.27
CA LEU A 135 4.57 15.82 18.56
C LEU A 135 4.84 14.34 18.21
N LEU A 136 5.51 14.07 17.09
CA LEU A 136 5.89 12.71 16.69
C LEU A 136 6.84 12.09 17.71
N ARG A 137 7.80 12.87 18.24
CA ARG A 137 8.67 12.43 19.33
C ARG A 137 7.90 12.03 20.58
N ARG A 138 6.89 12.84 21.00
CA ARG A 138 6.01 12.52 22.14
C ARG A 138 5.19 11.26 21.90
N ILE A 139 4.76 11.01 20.66
CA ILE A 139 4.07 9.76 20.30
C ILE A 139 5.03 8.56 20.51
N GLY A 140 6.28 8.68 20.02
CA GLY A 140 7.29 7.63 20.19
C GLY A 140 7.64 7.33 21.65
N GLU A 141 7.69 8.36 22.49
CA GLU A 141 7.93 8.22 23.94
C GLU A 141 6.73 7.60 24.65
N GLY A 142 5.51 7.88 24.18
CA GLY A 142 4.26 7.40 24.80
C GLY A 142 3.85 5.98 24.41
N THR A 143 4.39 5.44 23.32
CA THR A 143 4.06 4.13 22.75
C THR A 143 5.17 3.11 22.98
N ASP A 144 4.84 1.83 23.05
CA ASP A 144 5.83 0.76 23.19
C ASP A 144 6.50 0.44 21.85
N THR A 145 5.73 0.54 20.75
CA THR A 145 6.22 0.26 19.40
C THR A 145 5.60 1.24 18.41
N ILE A 146 6.43 1.75 17.50
CA ILE A 146 5.99 2.40 16.26
C ILE A 146 6.25 1.43 15.13
N THR A 147 5.24 1.19 14.28
CA THR A 147 5.44 0.37 13.09
C THR A 147 5.66 1.25 11.84
N TYR A 148 6.38 0.72 10.86
CA TYR A 148 6.70 1.39 9.60
C TYR A 148 6.51 0.47 8.40
N LEU A 149 6.34 1.04 7.20
CA LEU A 149 6.08 0.26 5.98
C LEU A 149 7.35 -0.42 5.45
N GLY A 150 8.40 0.36 5.23
CA GLY A 150 9.68 -0.05 4.66
C GLY A 150 10.80 0.86 5.10
N GLU A 151 12.02 0.59 4.68
CA GLU A 151 13.21 1.31 5.13
C GLU A 151 13.17 2.80 4.76
N TYR A 152 12.59 3.14 3.60
CA TYR A 152 12.35 4.54 3.26
C TYR A 152 11.53 5.26 4.34
N THR A 153 10.42 4.68 4.77
CA THR A 153 9.56 5.27 5.80
C THR A 153 10.29 5.37 7.13
N ARG A 154 11.02 4.32 7.51
CA ARG A 154 11.83 4.28 8.73
C ARG A 154 12.89 5.38 8.72
N SER A 155 13.67 5.51 7.65
CA SER A 155 14.75 6.51 7.54
C SER A 155 14.24 7.96 7.66
N ARG A 156 12.98 8.22 7.27
CA ARG A 156 12.37 9.55 7.39
C ARG A 156 11.80 9.83 8.77
N ILE A 157 11.30 8.80 9.47
CA ILE A 157 10.60 8.97 10.76
C ILE A 157 11.56 8.82 11.95
N ALA A 158 12.46 7.85 11.93
CA ALA A 158 13.36 7.55 13.03
C ALA A 158 14.17 8.78 13.54
N PRO A 159 14.69 9.70 12.69
CA PRO A 159 15.39 10.89 13.15
C PRO A 159 14.52 11.89 13.94
N ALA A 160 13.21 11.77 13.88
CA ALA A 160 12.28 12.60 14.64
C ALA A 160 11.95 12.00 16.02
N LEU A 161 12.32 10.76 16.27
CA LEU A 161 12.09 10.05 17.53
C LEU A 161 13.30 10.18 18.47
N THR A 162 13.15 9.72 19.71
CA THR A 162 14.30 9.46 20.59
C THR A 162 15.02 8.19 20.11
N PRO A 163 16.34 8.03 20.38
CA PRO A 163 17.05 6.80 20.02
C PRO A 163 16.34 5.54 20.53
N ALA A 164 15.91 5.52 21.78
CA ALA A 164 15.20 4.41 22.38
C ALA A 164 13.84 4.12 21.69
N ALA A 165 13.14 5.12 21.17
CA ALA A 165 11.91 4.90 20.41
C ALA A 165 12.19 4.43 18.98
N ALA A 166 13.23 4.93 18.35
CA ALA A 166 13.68 4.52 17.02
C ALA A 166 14.15 3.05 17.01
N ASP A 167 14.83 2.60 18.06
CA ASP A 167 15.27 1.20 18.22
C ASP A 167 14.12 0.21 18.39
N ARG A 168 12.96 0.69 18.87
CA ARG A 168 11.74 -0.13 19.02
C ARG A 168 10.82 -0.08 17.79
N MET A 169 11.25 0.52 16.69
CA MET A 169 10.47 0.50 15.46
C MET A 169 10.45 -0.90 14.85
N VAL A 170 9.27 -1.35 14.40
CA VAL A 170 9.05 -2.67 13.79
C VAL A 170 8.43 -2.52 12.42
N GLN A 171 8.92 -3.26 11.44
CA GLN A 171 8.32 -3.26 10.11
C GLN A 171 6.97 -3.99 10.12
N LEU A 172 5.93 -3.28 9.67
CA LEU A 172 4.57 -3.81 9.52
C LEU A 172 3.91 -3.19 8.29
N PRO A 173 4.23 -3.67 7.09
CA PRO A 173 3.63 -3.21 5.83
C PRO A 173 2.25 -3.84 5.59
N PRO A 174 1.52 -3.41 4.55
CA PRO A 174 0.38 -4.16 4.04
C PRO A 174 0.82 -5.52 3.46
N GLY A 175 -0.03 -6.50 3.62
CA GLY A 175 0.15 -7.83 3.04
C GLY A 175 -0.40 -7.94 1.63
N VAL A 176 -0.07 -9.05 0.97
CA VAL A 176 -0.69 -9.50 -0.28
C VAL A 176 -1.48 -10.77 -0.03
N ASP A 177 -2.61 -10.90 -0.70
CA ASP A 177 -3.38 -12.15 -0.76
C ASP A 177 -2.82 -13.01 -1.90
N GLU A 178 -1.92 -13.91 -1.56
CA GLU A 178 -1.25 -14.81 -2.50
C GLU A 178 -2.19 -15.87 -3.10
N LYS A 179 -3.40 -16.00 -2.55
CA LYS A 179 -4.44 -16.89 -3.10
C LYS A 179 -5.26 -16.19 -4.17
N THR A 180 -5.42 -14.89 -4.05
CA THR A 180 -6.07 -14.04 -5.04
C THR A 180 -5.10 -13.68 -6.17
N PHE A 181 -3.88 -13.24 -5.82
CA PHE A 181 -2.83 -12.93 -6.79
C PHE A 181 -1.89 -14.15 -6.95
N HIS A 182 -2.04 -14.88 -8.05
CA HIS A 182 -1.22 -16.08 -8.30
C HIS A 182 -1.05 -16.34 -9.81
N PRO A 183 -0.05 -17.10 -10.23
CA PRO A 183 0.04 -17.58 -11.61
C PRO A 183 -1.23 -18.36 -11.99
N GLY A 184 -1.79 -18.07 -13.14
CA GLY A 184 -3.05 -18.68 -13.57
C GLY A 184 -4.33 -18.00 -13.06
N SER A 185 -4.26 -16.75 -12.56
CA SER A 185 -5.42 -15.96 -12.11
C SER A 185 -6.32 -15.44 -13.24
N GLY A 186 -6.37 -16.10 -14.40
CA GLY A 186 -7.31 -15.78 -15.50
C GLY A 186 -6.76 -14.82 -16.54
N GLY A 187 -5.45 -14.65 -16.66
CA GLY A 187 -4.80 -13.77 -17.62
C GLY A 187 -5.18 -14.04 -19.07
N ASP A 188 -5.39 -15.31 -19.44
CA ASP A 188 -5.79 -15.73 -20.78
C ASP A 188 -7.15 -15.12 -21.20
N LEU A 189 -8.09 -14.97 -20.27
CA LEU A 189 -9.38 -14.33 -20.53
C LEU A 189 -9.22 -12.83 -20.85
N VAL A 190 -8.30 -12.16 -20.14
CA VAL A 190 -7.99 -10.75 -20.41
C VAL A 190 -7.26 -10.62 -21.75
N ARG A 191 -6.30 -11.51 -22.05
CA ARG A 191 -5.60 -11.54 -23.34
C ARG A 191 -6.59 -11.74 -24.50
N ALA A 192 -7.49 -12.69 -24.40
CA ALA A 192 -8.54 -12.92 -25.41
C ALA A 192 -9.44 -11.70 -25.59
N ARG A 193 -9.94 -11.11 -24.48
CA ARG A 193 -10.82 -9.92 -24.51
C ARG A 193 -10.15 -8.71 -25.15
N LEU A 194 -8.86 -8.51 -24.94
CA LEU A 194 -8.12 -7.36 -25.43
C LEU A 194 -7.38 -7.62 -26.77
N GLY A 195 -7.52 -8.80 -27.36
CA GLY A 195 -6.86 -9.18 -28.62
C GLY A 195 -5.33 -9.22 -28.51
N LEU A 196 -4.81 -9.62 -27.36
CA LEU A 196 -3.36 -9.64 -27.11
C LEU A 196 -2.69 -10.91 -27.64
N ALA A 197 -3.46 -12.01 -27.75
CA ALA A 197 -2.94 -13.32 -28.18
C ALA A 197 -1.63 -13.70 -27.45
N ASP A 198 -0.61 -14.16 -28.19
CA ASP A 198 0.70 -14.53 -27.63
C ASP A 198 1.71 -13.39 -27.62
N ARG A 199 1.26 -12.15 -27.85
CA ARG A 199 2.13 -10.97 -27.86
C ARG A 199 2.79 -10.76 -26.50
N PRO A 200 4.07 -10.34 -26.43
CA PRO A 200 4.70 -9.96 -25.19
C PRO A 200 4.00 -8.75 -24.54
N VAL A 201 3.61 -8.85 -23.27
CA VAL A 201 2.83 -7.83 -22.58
C VAL A 201 3.59 -7.27 -21.39
N VAL A 202 3.81 -5.95 -21.39
CA VAL A 202 4.24 -5.17 -20.23
C VAL A 202 2.99 -4.63 -19.56
N VAL A 203 2.71 -5.04 -18.32
CA VAL A 203 1.53 -4.58 -17.59
C VAL A 203 1.90 -3.53 -16.55
N CYS A 204 1.12 -2.46 -16.47
CA CYS A 204 1.21 -1.41 -15.44
C CYS A 204 -0.15 -1.24 -14.79
N VAL A 205 -0.28 -1.58 -13.52
CA VAL A 205 -1.51 -1.44 -12.74
C VAL A 205 -1.34 -0.33 -11.70
N SER A 206 -2.02 0.79 -11.86
CA SER A 206 -1.96 1.88 -10.90
C SER A 206 -2.99 2.97 -11.20
N ARG A 207 -3.22 3.84 -10.21
CA ARG A 207 -3.90 5.11 -10.48
C ARG A 207 -3.08 5.95 -11.48
N LEU A 208 -3.74 6.52 -12.48
CA LEU A 208 -3.09 7.32 -13.52
C LEU A 208 -2.80 8.73 -12.98
N VAL A 209 -1.57 8.89 -12.46
CA VAL A 209 -1.02 10.15 -11.95
C VAL A 209 0.47 10.24 -12.30
N PRO A 210 1.01 11.46 -12.52
CA PRO A 210 2.37 11.62 -13.05
C PRO A 210 3.51 10.96 -12.27
N ARG A 211 3.35 10.74 -10.95
CA ARG A 211 4.40 10.07 -10.15
C ARG A 211 4.54 8.58 -10.43
N LYS A 212 3.52 7.95 -11.03
CA LYS A 212 3.51 6.49 -11.29
C LYS A 212 4.32 6.07 -12.53
N GLY A 213 4.66 7.02 -13.43
CA GLY A 213 5.59 6.77 -14.52
C GLY A 213 5.00 6.07 -15.74
N GLN A 214 3.66 6.08 -15.94
CA GLN A 214 3.05 5.55 -17.16
C GLN A 214 3.55 6.26 -18.42
N ASP A 215 3.79 7.57 -18.34
CA ASP A 215 4.41 8.37 -19.40
C ASP A 215 5.84 7.89 -19.72
N THR A 216 6.62 7.53 -18.71
CA THR A 216 7.96 6.93 -18.87
C THR A 216 7.88 5.63 -19.67
N LEU A 217 6.87 4.78 -19.39
CA LEU A 217 6.66 3.55 -20.16
C LEU A 217 6.28 3.81 -21.61
N ILE A 218 5.37 4.76 -21.85
CA ILE A 218 4.99 5.16 -23.23
C ILE A 218 6.20 5.66 -23.99
N LEU A 219 7.05 6.50 -23.37
CA LEU A 219 8.30 6.98 -23.95
C LEU A 219 9.36 5.88 -24.17
N ALA A 220 9.29 4.79 -23.41
CA ALA A 220 10.15 3.62 -23.57
C ALA A 220 9.73 2.73 -24.75
N MET A 221 8.44 2.75 -25.15
CA MET A 221 7.88 1.85 -26.15
C MET A 221 8.60 1.89 -27.51
N PRO A 222 9.03 3.04 -28.08
CA PRO A 222 9.76 3.03 -29.36
C PRO A 222 11.02 2.16 -29.30
N LYS A 223 11.81 2.23 -28.20
CA LYS A 223 13.02 1.42 -28.01
C LYS A 223 12.67 -0.05 -27.76
N ILE A 224 11.58 -0.33 -27.06
CA ILE A 224 11.08 -1.69 -26.83
C ILE A 224 10.64 -2.31 -28.16
N LEU A 225 9.81 -1.62 -28.94
CA LEU A 225 9.29 -2.11 -30.22
C LEU A 225 10.38 -2.31 -31.27
N ALA A 226 11.46 -1.53 -31.23
CA ALA A 226 12.62 -1.75 -32.09
C ALA A 226 13.31 -3.11 -31.87
N GLN A 227 13.16 -3.72 -30.71
CA GLN A 227 13.79 -4.99 -30.32
C GLN A 227 12.77 -6.12 -30.13
N VAL A 228 11.53 -5.79 -29.79
CA VAL A 228 10.40 -6.71 -29.60
C VAL A 228 9.18 -6.10 -30.30
N PRO A 229 9.07 -6.27 -31.65
CA PRO A 229 8.09 -5.54 -32.47
C PRO A 229 6.62 -5.75 -32.08
N ASP A 230 6.30 -6.92 -31.55
CA ASP A 230 4.94 -7.28 -31.14
C ASP A 230 4.61 -6.93 -29.69
N ALA A 231 5.50 -6.26 -28.96
CA ALA A 231 5.27 -5.91 -27.56
C ALA A 231 4.04 -5.01 -27.39
N VAL A 232 3.32 -5.21 -26.30
CA VAL A 232 2.17 -4.39 -25.90
C VAL A 232 2.41 -3.84 -24.50
N LEU A 233 2.09 -2.56 -24.31
CA LEU A 233 1.96 -1.93 -23.01
C LEU A 233 0.50 -1.92 -22.59
N LEU A 234 0.15 -2.68 -21.56
CA LEU A 234 -1.19 -2.73 -20.96
C LEU A 234 -1.24 -1.84 -19.73
N ILE A 235 -1.95 -0.73 -19.78
CA ILE A 235 -2.14 0.22 -18.68
C ILE A 235 -3.52 -0.01 -18.06
N VAL A 236 -3.53 -0.46 -16.82
CA VAL A 236 -4.73 -0.79 -16.05
C VAL A 236 -4.94 0.24 -14.96
N GLY A 237 -6.08 0.90 -14.96
CA GLY A 237 -6.46 1.88 -13.96
C GLY A 237 -7.00 3.18 -14.55
N GLY A 238 -7.51 4.03 -13.66
CA GLY A 238 -8.04 5.34 -14.01
C GLY A 238 -7.36 6.46 -13.24
N GLY A 239 -7.53 7.69 -13.71
CA GLY A 239 -7.02 8.85 -13.01
C GLY A 239 -6.95 10.11 -13.89
N PRO A 240 -6.64 11.26 -13.30
CA PRO A 240 -6.67 12.55 -14.00
C PRO A 240 -5.59 12.71 -15.10
N TYR A 241 -4.66 11.75 -15.17
CA TYR A 241 -3.58 11.76 -16.19
C TYR A 241 -3.91 10.94 -17.44
N ALA A 242 -5.11 10.33 -17.51
CA ALA A 242 -5.50 9.43 -18.62
C ALA A 242 -5.39 10.09 -20.00
N ASP A 243 -6.07 11.23 -20.18
CA ASP A 243 -6.09 11.93 -21.48
C ASP A 243 -4.69 12.40 -21.93
N ASP A 244 -3.82 12.79 -20.99
CA ASP A 244 -2.44 13.18 -21.28
C ASP A 244 -1.62 11.97 -21.77
N LEU A 245 -1.83 10.81 -21.17
CA LEU A 245 -1.14 9.57 -21.55
C LEU A 245 -1.59 9.07 -22.92
N GLU A 246 -2.88 9.11 -23.22
CA GLU A 246 -3.41 8.76 -24.55
C GLU A 246 -2.85 9.69 -25.63
N ARG A 247 -2.87 11.00 -25.39
CA ARG A 247 -2.24 11.97 -26.29
C ARG A 247 -0.73 11.75 -26.44
N LEU A 248 -0.06 11.32 -25.38
CA LEU A 248 1.37 10.99 -25.44
C LEU A 248 1.61 9.77 -26.32
N ALA A 249 0.83 8.71 -26.20
CA ALA A 249 0.95 7.51 -27.03
C ALA A 249 0.81 7.82 -28.52
N VAL A 250 -0.17 8.66 -28.89
CA VAL A 250 -0.35 9.13 -30.27
C VAL A 250 0.85 9.96 -30.73
N ARG A 251 1.30 10.95 -29.96
CA ARG A 251 2.46 11.79 -30.33
C ARG A 251 3.76 11.01 -30.49
N THR A 252 3.89 9.91 -29.73
CA THR A 252 5.07 9.04 -29.79
C THR A 252 4.94 7.98 -30.90
N GLY A 253 3.78 7.86 -31.53
CA GLY A 253 3.49 6.91 -32.62
C GLY A 253 3.40 5.46 -32.15
N VAL A 254 3.04 5.23 -30.87
CA VAL A 254 2.95 3.89 -30.26
C VAL A 254 1.54 3.51 -29.82
N ASP A 255 0.54 4.31 -30.15
CA ASP A 255 -0.86 4.11 -29.75
C ASP A 255 -1.41 2.73 -30.17
N ALA A 256 -0.99 2.21 -31.33
CA ALA A 256 -1.33 0.84 -31.76
C ALA A 256 -0.79 -0.27 -30.83
N SER A 257 0.24 0.02 -30.02
CA SER A 257 0.89 -0.92 -29.10
C SER A 257 0.60 -0.61 -27.63
N VAL A 258 -0.23 0.38 -27.31
CA VAL A 258 -0.67 0.71 -25.95
C VAL A 258 -2.15 0.39 -25.80
N ARG A 259 -2.52 -0.26 -24.71
CA ARG A 259 -3.91 -0.57 -24.37
C ARG A 259 -4.23 0.01 -23.00
N PHE A 260 -5.25 0.88 -22.96
CA PHE A 260 -5.81 1.43 -21.73
C PHE A 260 -7.11 0.70 -21.41
N THR A 261 -7.23 0.14 -20.20
CA THR A 261 -8.47 -0.52 -19.75
C THR A 261 -9.44 0.44 -19.07
N GLY A 262 -8.94 1.59 -18.60
CA GLY A 262 -9.64 2.36 -17.59
C GLY A 262 -9.63 1.67 -16.22
N PRO A 263 -10.42 2.15 -15.25
CA PRO A 263 -10.55 1.49 -13.95
C PRO A 263 -11.25 0.14 -14.11
N VAL A 264 -10.74 -0.88 -13.43
CA VAL A 264 -11.33 -2.22 -13.41
C VAL A 264 -11.78 -2.57 -11.98
N PRO A 265 -12.81 -3.41 -11.81
CA PRO A 265 -13.21 -3.95 -10.51
C PRO A 265 -12.05 -4.68 -9.83
N TRP A 266 -12.04 -4.65 -8.48
CA TRP A 266 -11.00 -5.32 -7.70
C TRP A 266 -10.88 -6.81 -8.03
N GLU A 267 -12.01 -7.47 -8.24
CA GLU A 267 -12.11 -8.90 -8.54
C GLU A 267 -11.47 -9.28 -9.88
N GLU A 268 -11.37 -8.32 -10.80
CA GLU A 268 -10.74 -8.53 -12.10
C GLU A 268 -9.23 -8.19 -12.13
N LEU A 269 -8.72 -7.50 -11.10
CA LEU A 269 -7.31 -7.09 -11.06
C LEU A 269 -6.32 -8.26 -11.18
N PRO A 270 -6.51 -9.40 -10.49
CA PRO A 270 -5.58 -10.54 -10.58
C PRO A 270 -5.43 -11.04 -12.03
N ALA A 271 -6.53 -11.10 -12.77
CA ALA A 271 -6.50 -11.53 -14.19
C ALA A 271 -5.75 -10.52 -15.08
N HIS A 272 -5.81 -9.22 -14.77
CA HIS A 272 -5.06 -8.22 -15.52
C HIS A 272 -3.54 -8.31 -15.23
N TYR A 273 -3.12 -8.62 -14.01
CA TYR A 273 -1.71 -8.96 -13.73
C TYR A 273 -1.32 -10.22 -14.50
N GLY A 274 -2.14 -11.28 -14.43
CA GLY A 274 -1.90 -12.55 -15.12
C GLY A 274 -1.82 -12.44 -16.64
N ALA A 275 -2.34 -11.35 -17.24
CA ALA A 275 -2.19 -11.08 -18.67
C ALA A 275 -0.79 -10.55 -19.05
N GLY A 276 0.01 -10.11 -18.08
CA GLY A 276 1.36 -9.58 -18.30
C GLY A 276 2.44 -10.64 -18.36
N ASP A 277 3.55 -10.31 -19.03
CA ASP A 277 4.82 -11.04 -18.97
C ASP A 277 5.82 -10.35 -18.06
N VAL A 278 5.75 -9.03 -17.97
CA VAL A 278 6.58 -8.17 -17.12
C VAL A 278 5.68 -7.11 -16.49
N PHE A 279 5.81 -6.90 -15.19
CA PHE A 279 5.19 -5.76 -14.54
C PHE A 279 6.15 -4.57 -14.52
N ALA A 280 5.69 -3.39 -14.93
CA ALA A 280 6.52 -2.19 -14.90
C ALA A 280 5.75 -0.97 -14.38
N MET A 281 6.33 -0.29 -13.39
CA MET A 281 5.86 1.00 -12.89
C MET A 281 7.08 1.84 -12.46
N PRO A 282 7.75 2.53 -13.40
CA PRO A 282 8.93 3.34 -13.11
C PRO A 282 8.54 4.64 -12.40
N CYS A 283 8.03 4.50 -11.18
CA CYS A 283 7.55 5.60 -10.35
C CYS A 283 8.70 6.53 -9.97
N ARG A 284 8.38 7.83 -9.85
CA ARG A 284 9.37 8.89 -9.59
C ARG A 284 8.96 9.81 -8.44
N THR A 285 9.94 10.28 -7.73
CA THR A 285 9.78 11.31 -6.70
C THR A 285 9.54 12.68 -7.36
N ARG A 286 8.54 13.42 -6.87
CA ARG A 286 8.15 14.73 -7.36
C ARG A 286 8.06 15.75 -6.23
N ARG A 287 7.95 17.03 -6.59
CA ARG A 287 7.72 18.15 -5.66
C ARG A 287 8.71 18.16 -4.49
N GLY A 288 10.00 17.94 -4.78
CA GLY A 288 11.02 17.97 -3.74
C GLY A 288 10.87 16.90 -2.66
N GLY A 289 10.29 15.73 -2.98
CA GLY A 289 10.11 14.64 -2.02
C GLY A 289 8.75 14.59 -1.33
N LEU A 290 7.82 15.49 -1.68
CA LEU A 290 6.47 15.52 -1.11
C LEU A 290 5.48 14.58 -1.82
N ASP A 291 5.79 14.18 -3.06
CA ASP A 291 4.95 13.26 -3.87
C ASP A 291 5.79 12.04 -4.23
N VAL A 292 5.72 11.02 -3.40
CA VAL A 292 6.53 9.78 -3.48
C VAL A 292 5.64 8.54 -3.44
N GLU A 293 6.19 7.42 -3.88
CA GLU A 293 5.57 6.10 -3.65
C GLU A 293 5.78 5.67 -2.20
N GLY A 294 4.70 5.28 -1.50
CA GLY A 294 4.79 4.89 -0.08
C GLY A 294 5.49 3.54 0.11
N LEU A 295 5.08 2.55 -0.63
CA LEU A 295 5.65 1.20 -0.71
C LEU A 295 5.43 0.61 -2.11
N GLY A 296 4.23 0.79 -2.69
CA GLY A 296 3.86 0.20 -3.97
C GLY A 296 3.45 -1.25 -3.84
N ILE A 297 2.33 -1.51 -3.16
CA ILE A 297 1.76 -2.87 -3.01
C ILE A 297 1.58 -3.58 -4.37
N VAL A 298 1.36 -2.84 -5.43
CA VAL A 298 1.21 -3.35 -6.80
C VAL A 298 2.45 -4.12 -7.29
N PHE A 299 3.65 -3.81 -6.81
CA PHE A 299 4.86 -4.59 -7.10
C PHE A 299 4.81 -5.97 -6.47
N LEU A 300 4.30 -6.03 -5.24
CA LEU A 300 4.15 -7.29 -4.51
C LEU A 300 2.99 -8.12 -5.06
N GLU A 301 1.90 -7.49 -5.52
CA GLU A 301 0.80 -8.16 -6.23
C GLU A 301 1.29 -8.78 -7.55
N ALA A 302 2.12 -8.04 -8.30
CA ALA A 302 2.77 -8.54 -9.51
C ALA A 302 3.71 -9.72 -9.20
N SER A 303 4.56 -9.60 -8.19
CA SER A 303 5.44 -10.68 -7.73
C SER A 303 4.64 -11.91 -7.27
N ALA A 304 3.53 -11.73 -6.56
CA ALA A 304 2.62 -12.81 -6.18
C ALA A 304 2.02 -13.53 -7.39
N THR A 305 1.77 -12.80 -8.48
CA THR A 305 1.29 -13.35 -9.76
C THR A 305 2.41 -14.03 -10.56
N GLY A 306 3.65 -13.99 -10.06
CA GLY A 306 4.81 -14.60 -10.70
C GLY A 306 5.44 -13.73 -11.80
N LEU A 307 5.20 -12.43 -11.79
CA LEU A 307 5.79 -11.49 -12.75
C LEU A 307 7.10 -10.91 -12.20
N PRO A 308 8.15 -10.80 -13.02
CA PRO A 308 9.29 -9.97 -12.69
C PRO A 308 8.89 -8.49 -12.74
N VAL A 309 9.53 -7.67 -11.92
CA VAL A 309 9.14 -6.30 -11.66
C VAL A 309 10.19 -5.31 -12.15
N VAL A 310 9.77 -4.24 -12.84
CA VAL A 310 10.59 -3.06 -13.12
C VAL A 310 9.99 -1.86 -12.37
N ALA A 311 10.58 -1.52 -11.25
CA ALA A 311 10.13 -0.45 -10.35
C ALA A 311 10.97 0.81 -10.51
N GLY A 312 10.39 1.99 -10.26
CA GLY A 312 11.18 3.21 -10.12
C GLY A 312 11.73 3.37 -8.70
N ASP A 313 12.72 4.25 -8.54
CA ASP A 313 13.43 4.54 -7.28
C ASP A 313 12.69 5.51 -6.34
N SER A 314 11.39 5.65 -6.48
CA SER A 314 10.60 6.59 -5.71
C SER A 314 10.21 6.07 -4.34
N GLY A 315 10.62 6.80 -3.31
CA GLY A 315 10.16 6.55 -1.95
C GLY A 315 10.43 5.12 -1.48
N GLY A 316 9.38 4.40 -1.07
CA GLY A 316 9.45 3.02 -0.62
C GLY A 316 9.30 1.96 -1.72
N ALA A 317 9.24 2.35 -2.99
CA ALA A 317 9.14 1.38 -4.09
C ALA A 317 10.32 0.37 -4.13
N PRO A 318 11.57 0.77 -3.86
CA PRO A 318 12.68 -0.17 -3.75
C PRO A 318 12.51 -1.22 -2.64
N ASP A 319 11.79 -0.90 -1.58
CA ASP A 319 11.53 -1.85 -0.48
C ASP A 319 10.61 -3.02 -0.91
N ALA A 320 9.91 -2.87 -2.03
CA ALA A 320 9.00 -3.87 -2.60
C ALA A 320 9.62 -4.69 -3.75
N VAL A 321 10.95 -4.61 -3.94
CA VAL A 321 11.70 -5.35 -4.98
C VAL A 321 13.03 -5.82 -4.40
N LEU A 322 13.40 -7.07 -4.62
CA LEU A 322 14.78 -7.53 -4.42
C LEU A 322 15.54 -7.29 -5.73
N ASP A 323 16.30 -6.16 -5.77
CA ASP A 323 16.98 -5.72 -6.99
C ASP A 323 17.96 -6.77 -7.52
N GLY A 324 17.79 -7.14 -8.78
CA GLY A 324 18.54 -8.22 -9.44
C GLY A 324 18.02 -9.65 -9.16
N GLU A 325 17.10 -9.84 -8.19
CA GLU A 325 16.54 -11.16 -7.87
C GLU A 325 15.08 -11.33 -8.31
N THR A 326 14.21 -10.37 -7.95
CA THR A 326 12.78 -10.41 -8.29
C THR A 326 12.42 -9.44 -9.40
N GLY A 327 13.36 -8.65 -9.85
CA GLY A 327 13.23 -7.61 -10.83
C GLY A 327 14.33 -6.57 -10.70
N TRP A 328 14.08 -5.36 -11.18
CA TRP A 328 15.04 -4.25 -11.11
C TRP A 328 14.42 -2.95 -10.64
N VAL A 329 15.22 -2.17 -9.91
CA VAL A 329 14.93 -0.78 -9.60
C VAL A 329 15.67 0.10 -10.63
N VAL A 330 14.92 0.96 -11.31
CA VAL A 330 15.44 1.90 -12.32
C VAL A 330 15.24 3.34 -11.85
N ARG A 331 16.00 4.28 -12.41
CA ARG A 331 15.77 5.70 -12.13
C ARG A 331 14.37 6.12 -12.56
N GLY A 332 13.60 6.66 -11.64
CA GLY A 332 12.24 7.13 -11.90
C GLY A 332 12.24 8.22 -12.98
N GLY A 333 11.50 7.98 -14.06
CA GLY A 333 11.46 8.86 -15.23
C GLY A 333 12.51 8.58 -16.32
N SER A 334 13.42 7.61 -16.13
CA SER A 334 14.33 7.15 -17.19
C SER A 334 13.63 6.14 -18.11
N SER A 335 13.13 6.61 -19.26
CA SER A 335 12.55 5.72 -20.26
C SER A 335 13.59 4.78 -20.87
N GLU A 336 14.85 5.20 -20.91
CA GLU A 336 15.95 4.40 -21.44
C GLU A 336 16.25 3.19 -20.56
N GLU A 337 16.47 3.40 -19.24
CA GLU A 337 16.70 2.29 -18.30
C GLU A 337 15.50 1.36 -18.22
N ALA A 338 14.28 1.91 -18.18
CA ALA A 338 13.07 1.11 -18.17
C ALA A 338 12.98 0.23 -19.42
N ALA A 339 13.26 0.78 -20.61
CA ALA A 339 13.26 0.03 -21.86
C ALA A 339 14.29 -1.10 -21.84
N ASP A 340 15.53 -0.84 -21.41
CA ASP A 340 16.59 -1.84 -21.38
C ASP A 340 16.24 -3.04 -20.49
N ARG A 341 15.72 -2.78 -19.30
CA ARG A 341 15.30 -3.84 -18.36
C ARG A 341 14.09 -4.62 -18.88
N ILE A 342 13.10 -3.93 -19.45
CA ILE A 342 11.92 -4.57 -20.05
C ILE A 342 12.32 -5.45 -21.22
N VAL A 343 13.14 -4.94 -22.15
CA VAL A 343 13.62 -5.71 -23.31
C VAL A 343 14.40 -6.94 -22.87
N THR A 344 15.27 -6.81 -21.87
CA THR A 344 16.02 -7.96 -21.32
C THR A 344 15.06 -9.06 -20.84
N LEU A 345 14.01 -8.70 -20.10
CA LEU A 345 13.02 -9.66 -19.61
C LEU A 345 12.16 -10.25 -20.73
N LEU A 346 11.74 -9.45 -21.72
CA LEU A 346 10.91 -9.94 -22.81
C LEU A 346 11.67 -10.88 -23.74
N ARG A 347 12.98 -10.69 -23.90
CA ARG A 347 13.84 -11.51 -24.78
C ARG A 347 14.44 -12.74 -24.10
N ASP A 348 14.43 -12.80 -22.78
CA ASP A 348 14.94 -13.94 -22.00
C ASP A 348 13.82 -14.57 -21.15
N PRO A 349 13.06 -15.53 -21.71
CA PRO A 349 11.98 -16.21 -20.99
C PRO A 349 12.45 -16.94 -19.73
N GLU A 350 13.68 -17.46 -19.72
CA GLU A 350 14.22 -18.18 -18.57
C GLU A 350 14.54 -17.24 -17.41
N LEU A 351 15.17 -16.08 -17.70
CA LEU A 351 15.40 -15.05 -16.70
C LEU A 351 14.06 -14.53 -16.14
N ARG A 352 13.08 -14.29 -17.03
CA ARG A 352 11.73 -13.84 -16.69
C ARG A 352 11.07 -14.82 -15.72
N ARG A 353 11.10 -16.11 -16.03
CA ARG A 353 10.55 -17.18 -15.18
C ARG A 353 11.24 -17.23 -13.81
N ARG A 354 12.59 -17.26 -13.77
CA ARG A 354 13.36 -17.30 -12.52
C ARG A 354 13.05 -16.11 -11.60
N MET A 355 13.04 -14.91 -12.14
CA MET A 355 12.74 -13.70 -11.36
C MET A 355 11.29 -13.69 -10.85
N GLY A 356 10.34 -14.13 -11.66
CA GLY A 356 8.94 -14.26 -11.27
C GLY A 356 8.72 -15.28 -10.16
N GLU A 357 9.30 -16.47 -10.29
CA GLU A 357 9.26 -17.53 -9.26
C GLU A 357 9.90 -17.07 -7.95
N ARG A 358 11.05 -16.39 -8.03
CA ARG A 358 11.73 -15.83 -6.85
C ARG A 358 10.87 -14.75 -6.19
N GLY A 359 10.22 -13.89 -7.01
CA GLY A 359 9.31 -12.86 -6.52
C GLY A 359 8.12 -13.45 -5.77
N ARG A 360 7.49 -14.49 -6.33
CA ARG A 360 6.39 -15.20 -5.67
C ARG A 360 6.82 -15.85 -4.36
N ALA A 361 7.92 -16.57 -4.35
CA ALA A 361 8.46 -17.19 -3.15
C ALA A 361 8.73 -16.15 -2.06
N TRP A 362 9.30 -15.01 -2.41
CA TRP A 362 9.55 -13.92 -1.47
C TRP A 362 8.25 -13.32 -0.89
N VAL A 363 7.19 -13.17 -1.71
CA VAL A 363 5.89 -12.74 -1.21
C VAL A 363 5.31 -13.76 -0.23
N GLU A 364 5.36 -15.03 -0.57
CA GLU A 364 4.88 -16.11 0.30
C GLU A 364 5.65 -16.18 1.63
N GLU A 365 6.94 -15.90 1.63
CA GLU A 365 7.80 -15.91 2.81
C GLU A 365 7.62 -14.69 3.73
N LYS A 366 7.32 -13.50 3.17
CA LYS A 366 7.48 -12.24 3.91
C LYS A 366 6.25 -11.33 3.93
N TRP A 367 5.37 -11.43 2.90
CA TRP A 367 4.38 -10.39 2.62
C TRP A 367 2.93 -10.88 2.71
N ARG A 368 2.68 -12.11 3.14
CA ARG A 368 1.32 -12.61 3.34
C ARG A 368 0.65 -11.90 4.52
N TRP A 369 -0.62 -11.61 4.34
CA TRP A 369 -1.42 -10.99 5.39
C TRP A 369 -1.37 -11.73 6.73
N ASP A 370 -1.39 -13.07 6.70
CA ASP A 370 -1.42 -13.90 7.91
C ASP A 370 -0.12 -13.76 8.72
N LEU A 371 1.04 -13.76 8.05
CA LEU A 371 2.35 -13.54 8.70
C LEU A 371 2.45 -12.15 9.34
N LEU A 372 1.93 -11.13 8.65
CA LEU A 372 1.95 -9.77 9.15
C LEU A 372 0.95 -9.56 10.30
N ALA A 373 -0.21 -10.23 10.24
CA ALA A 373 -1.17 -10.24 11.34
C ALA A 373 -0.60 -10.95 12.58
N GLU A 374 0.16 -12.05 12.43
CA GLU A 374 0.89 -12.70 13.52
C GLU A 374 1.93 -11.76 14.14
N ARG A 375 2.67 -11.03 13.30
CA ARG A 375 3.62 -10.00 13.78
C ARG A 375 2.90 -8.91 14.59
N LEU A 376 1.77 -8.39 14.09
CA LEU A 376 0.96 -7.42 14.83
C LEU A 376 0.45 -8.02 16.15
N ARG A 377 -0.03 -9.25 16.12
CA ARG A 377 -0.53 -9.96 17.32
C ARG A 377 0.54 -10.11 18.40
N ALA A 378 1.80 -10.30 18.01
CA ALA A 378 2.92 -10.37 18.94
C ALA A 378 3.27 -9.01 19.57
N LEU A 379 2.92 -7.91 18.95
CA LEU A 379 3.11 -6.56 19.48
C LEU A 379 2.00 -6.14 20.44
N LEU A 380 0.79 -6.71 20.29
CA LEU A 380 -0.42 -6.40 21.07
C LEU A 380 -0.57 -7.32 22.28
#